data_c57087dbce0cda8c40fb83abd89f7295
#
_entry.id   c57087dbce0cda8c40fb83abd89f7295
#
_cell.length_a   1.000
_cell.length_b   1.000
_cell.length_c   1.000
_cell.angle_alpha   90.00
_cell.angle_beta   90.00
_cell.angle_gamma   90.00
#
_symmetry.space_group_name_H-M   'P 1'
#
loop_
_entity.id
_entity.type
_entity.pdbx_description
1 polymer ?
#
loop_
_entity_poly.entity_id
_entity_poly.type
_entity_poly.pdbx_seq_one_letter_code
_entity_poly.pdbx_strand_id
1 'polypeptide(L)'
;MAGMRSNNGVPCAALMAAALSSSMAGVGAIAAPVSASAARAVAPAAVMGNDQQTALNGIMAIENATEAIAEGEKTGVSATQAAATAVARWPSVRAGFVRIGASATELAKVDAAIAALGRDVTTRHDLRRDANEVTGFIAPLFARAGDRVPADVHELDYLGRSVTLDVAVGDWARARHDGESLRDRWNAVRGAVRTRRNGMNAAMSFDRAVSSIERAIAARNVDATRAAASGIGNGVDALEKVFA
;
A
#
# COMPACT_ATOMS: atom_id res chain seq x y z
N MET A 1 -29.04 -38.87 -35.63
CA MET A 1 -29.97 -38.75 -34.50
C MET A 1 -29.52 -37.55 -33.71
N ALA A 2 -29.93 -36.34 -33.98
CA ALA A 2 -31.22 -35.67 -33.81
C ALA A 2 -31.58 -35.57 -32.30
N GLY A 3 -31.53 -34.34 -31.82
CA GLY A 3 -31.99 -33.97 -30.49
C GLY A 3 -31.70 -32.52 -30.17
N MET A 4 -32.34 -31.71 -30.78
CA MET A 4 -32.88 -30.35 -30.75
C MET A 4 -33.83 -30.18 -29.58
N ARG A 5 -33.77 -29.03 -28.88
CA ARG A 5 -34.83 -28.21 -28.26
C ARG A 5 -34.26 -27.50 -27.05
N SER A 6 -34.55 -26.30 -26.68
CA SER A 6 -35.44 -25.22 -27.13
C SER A 6 -35.38 -24.16 -26.03
N ASN A 7 -35.13 -22.94 -26.43
CA ASN A 7 -35.78 -21.70 -26.09
C ASN A 7 -36.64 -21.63 -24.83
N ASN A 8 -36.34 -20.62 -23.98
CA ASN A 8 -37.41 -19.73 -23.48
C ASN A 8 -36.77 -18.42 -22.99
N GLY A 9 -36.99 -17.40 -23.73
CA GLY A 9 -36.95 -16.02 -23.32
C GLY A 9 -38.30 -15.63 -22.69
N VAL A 10 -38.26 -14.65 -21.82
CA VAL A 10 -39.43 -13.86 -21.37
C VAL A 10 -38.94 -12.45 -20.97
N PRO A 11 -39.80 -11.43 -21.04
CA PRO A 11 -39.47 -10.15 -21.64
C PRO A 11 -39.39 -8.97 -20.66
N CYS A 12 -39.03 -7.82 -21.24
CA CYS A 12 -39.21 -6.46 -20.73
C CYS A 12 -40.58 -6.18 -20.12
N ALA A 13 -40.55 -5.43 -19.04
CA ALA A 13 -41.65 -4.52 -18.70
C ALA A 13 -41.10 -3.19 -18.26
N ALA A 14 -41.34 -2.22 -19.10
CA ALA A 14 -41.19 -0.79 -18.82
C ALA A 14 -42.36 -0.35 -17.91
N LEU A 15 -42.08 0.57 -17.01
CA LEU A 15 -43.13 1.48 -16.52
C LEU A 15 -42.58 2.88 -16.37
N MET A 16 -43.12 3.76 -17.16
CA MET A 16 -43.08 5.20 -17.03
C MET A 16 -43.89 5.67 -15.84
N ALA A 17 -43.46 6.74 -15.20
CA ALA A 17 -44.36 7.81 -14.80
C ALA A 17 -43.62 9.10 -14.53
N ALA A 18 -44.03 10.11 -15.23
CA ALA A 18 -43.63 11.50 -15.13
C ALA A 18 -44.35 12.19 -13.95
N ALA A 19 -43.70 13.19 -13.37
CA ALA A 19 -44.42 14.33 -12.82
C ALA A 19 -43.51 15.57 -12.84
N LEU A 20 -43.92 16.52 -13.61
CA LEU A 20 -43.49 17.91 -13.65
C LEU A 20 -43.90 18.64 -12.37
N SER A 21 -43.05 19.50 -11.83
CA SER A 21 -43.49 20.72 -11.20
C SER A 21 -42.37 21.77 -11.23
N SER A 22 -42.61 22.81 -11.93
CA SER A 22 -41.88 24.08 -12.00
C SER A 22 -41.97 24.82 -10.68
N SER A 23 -40.90 25.46 -10.23
CA SER A 23 -41.03 26.77 -9.57
C SER A 23 -39.74 27.57 -9.65
N MET A 24 -39.96 28.84 -9.85
CA MET A 24 -39.17 29.99 -10.21
C MET A 24 -38.12 30.42 -9.18
N ALA A 25 -37.05 31.00 -9.73
CA ALA A 25 -36.39 32.25 -9.37
C ALA A 25 -35.78 32.42 -7.96
N GLY A 26 -34.46 32.57 -7.97
CA GLY A 26 -33.70 33.12 -6.88
C GLY A 26 -32.26 33.38 -7.36
N VAL A 27 -32.04 34.57 -7.97
CA VAL A 27 -30.70 35.06 -8.29
C VAL A 27 -30.04 35.46 -6.98
N GLY A 28 -29.21 34.57 -6.44
CA GLY A 28 -28.34 34.85 -5.31
C GLY A 28 -26.90 34.55 -5.73
N ALA A 29 -26.13 35.60 -5.96
CA ALA A 29 -24.69 35.48 -6.14
C ALA A 29 -24.08 34.93 -4.85
N ILE A 30 -23.79 33.63 -4.81
CA ILE A 30 -23.03 33.02 -3.73
C ILE A 30 -21.58 33.03 -4.16
N ALA A 31 -20.81 33.94 -3.56
CA ALA A 31 -19.34 33.87 -3.61
C ALA A 31 -18.91 32.50 -3.10
N ALA A 32 -18.25 31.71 -3.95
CA ALA A 32 -17.65 30.45 -3.56
C ALA A 32 -16.59 30.75 -2.47
N PRO A 33 -16.60 30.02 -1.33
CA PRO A 33 -15.49 30.13 -0.42
C PRO A 33 -14.27 29.53 -1.12
N VAL A 34 -13.25 30.36 -1.30
CA VAL A 34 -11.90 29.90 -1.63
C VAL A 34 -11.48 29.00 -0.48
N SER A 35 -11.51 27.70 -0.72
CA SER A 35 -10.96 26.72 0.22
C SER A 35 -9.47 27.00 0.36
N ALA A 36 -9.10 27.72 1.40
CA ALA A 36 -7.73 27.83 1.84
C ALA A 36 -7.26 26.42 2.17
N SER A 37 -6.48 25.83 1.27
CA SER A 37 -5.69 24.63 1.54
C SER A 37 -4.80 25.00 2.73
N ALA A 38 -5.21 24.58 3.92
CA ALA A 38 -4.39 24.73 5.12
C ALA A 38 -3.11 23.93 4.89
N ALA A 39 -2.05 24.64 4.53
CA ALA A 39 -0.70 24.08 4.59
C ALA A 39 -0.51 23.58 6.02
N ARG A 40 -0.55 22.28 6.19
CA ARG A 40 -0.30 21.60 7.44
C ARG A 40 1.13 21.93 7.83
N ALA A 41 1.29 22.86 8.75
CA ALA A 41 2.60 23.22 9.28
C ALA A 41 3.27 21.94 9.77
N VAL A 42 4.45 21.65 9.22
CA VAL A 42 5.30 20.57 9.72
C VAL A 42 5.69 20.96 11.14
N ALA A 43 5.09 20.31 12.13
CA ALA A 43 5.45 20.50 13.51
C ALA A 43 6.95 20.18 13.71
N PRO A 44 7.67 20.92 14.57
CA PRO A 44 9.05 20.57 14.89
C PRO A 44 9.10 19.12 15.40
N ALA A 45 10.13 18.39 14.99
CA ALA A 45 10.31 16.99 15.38
C ALA A 45 10.27 16.88 16.91
N ALA A 46 9.17 16.38 17.44
CA ALA A 46 9.06 16.07 18.86
C ALA A 46 10.10 15.00 19.19
N VAL A 47 10.78 15.15 20.31
CA VAL A 47 11.67 14.09 20.85
C VAL A 47 10.79 12.87 21.10
N MET A 48 11.07 11.78 20.38
CA MET A 48 10.30 10.54 20.50
C MET A 48 10.45 9.98 21.93
N GLY A 49 9.33 9.60 22.53
CA GLY A 49 9.36 8.89 23.82
C GLY A 49 9.99 7.50 23.67
N ASN A 50 10.56 6.96 24.76
CA ASN A 50 11.19 5.64 24.76
C ASN A 50 10.27 4.53 24.23
N ASP A 51 8.96 4.59 24.51
CA ASP A 51 7.99 3.62 24.01
C ASP A 51 7.77 3.72 22.51
N GLN A 52 7.75 4.95 21.95
CA GLN A 52 7.67 5.15 20.50
C GLN A 52 8.91 4.61 19.79
N GLN A 53 10.11 4.92 20.30
CA GLN A 53 11.36 4.40 19.74
C GLN A 53 11.41 2.87 19.80
N THR A 54 10.94 2.27 20.91
CA THR A 54 10.87 0.81 21.06
C THR A 54 9.89 0.20 20.05
N ALA A 55 8.72 0.82 19.87
CA ALA A 55 7.72 0.39 18.89
C ALA A 55 8.27 0.52 17.46
N LEU A 56 8.95 1.63 17.13
CA LEU A 56 9.57 1.85 15.83
C LEU A 56 10.64 0.79 15.52
N ASN A 57 11.56 0.57 16.44
CA ASN A 57 12.60 -0.47 16.28
C ASN A 57 11.99 -1.87 16.11
N GLY A 58 10.89 -2.13 16.82
CA GLY A 58 10.16 -3.39 16.71
C GLY A 58 9.52 -3.60 15.35
N ILE A 59 8.85 -2.57 14.82
CA ILE A 59 8.17 -2.66 13.51
C ILE A 59 9.17 -2.73 12.36
N MET A 60 10.26 -1.97 12.40
CA MET A 60 11.37 -2.06 11.44
C MET A 60 11.97 -3.48 11.38
N ALA A 61 12.08 -4.15 12.53
CA ALA A 61 12.58 -5.52 12.55
C ALA A 61 11.61 -6.54 11.93
N ILE A 62 10.30 -6.27 11.94
CA ILE A 62 9.30 -7.06 11.21
C ILE A 62 9.39 -6.75 9.72
N GLU A 63 9.44 -5.48 9.34
CA GLU A 63 9.61 -5.05 7.96
C GLU A 63 10.83 -5.70 7.32
N ASN A 64 12.00 -5.58 7.91
CA ASN A 64 13.23 -6.23 7.44
C ASN A 64 13.07 -7.76 7.24
N ALA A 65 12.32 -8.41 8.13
CA ALA A 65 12.05 -9.84 7.99
C ALA A 65 11.12 -10.14 6.81
N THR A 66 10.08 -9.33 6.59
CA THR A 66 9.15 -9.49 5.45
C THR A 66 9.83 -9.17 4.12
N GLU A 67 10.71 -8.19 4.10
CA GLU A 67 11.56 -7.86 2.93
C GLU A 67 12.50 -9.00 2.56
N ALA A 68 13.16 -9.61 3.55
CA ALA A 68 14.02 -10.76 3.32
C ALA A 68 13.26 -11.93 2.66
N ILE A 69 11.97 -12.10 2.94
CA ILE A 69 11.11 -13.09 2.27
C ILE A 69 10.85 -12.68 0.82
N ALA A 70 10.55 -11.40 0.59
CA ALA A 70 10.23 -10.88 -0.74
C ALA A 70 11.45 -10.92 -1.68
N GLU A 71 12.63 -10.58 -1.17
CA GLU A 71 13.90 -10.58 -1.92
C GLU A 71 14.49 -11.98 -2.12
N GLY A 72 14.05 -12.95 -1.32
CA GLY A 72 14.54 -14.32 -1.38
C GLY A 72 15.96 -14.49 -0.80
N GLU A 73 16.69 -15.49 -1.32
CA GLU A 73 18.01 -15.88 -0.78
C GLU A 73 19.12 -14.83 -0.91
N LYS A 74 18.85 -13.67 -1.51
CA LYS A 74 19.84 -12.59 -1.64
C LYS A 74 20.42 -12.13 -0.29
N THR A 75 19.62 -12.25 0.77
CA THR A 75 20.01 -11.84 2.13
C THR A 75 20.76 -12.92 2.92
N GLY A 76 20.88 -14.14 2.39
CA GLY A 76 21.44 -15.30 3.08
C GLY A 76 20.54 -15.85 4.22
N VAL A 77 19.35 -15.29 4.42
CA VAL A 77 18.35 -15.74 5.38
C VAL A 77 17.27 -16.50 4.62
N SER A 78 16.92 -17.71 5.07
CA SER A 78 15.83 -18.45 4.41
C SER A 78 14.48 -17.75 4.67
N ALA A 79 13.59 -17.77 3.68
CA ALA A 79 12.26 -17.22 3.80
C ALA A 79 11.50 -17.75 5.03
N THR A 80 11.64 -19.06 5.32
CA THR A 80 11.05 -19.70 6.50
C THR A 80 11.60 -19.13 7.80
N GLN A 81 12.90 -18.88 7.89
CA GLN A 81 13.53 -18.30 9.08
C GLN A 81 13.11 -16.84 9.27
N ALA A 82 13.04 -16.06 8.20
CA ALA A 82 12.57 -14.70 8.23
C ALA A 82 11.10 -14.61 8.69
N ALA A 83 10.23 -15.47 8.16
CA ALA A 83 8.83 -15.55 8.57
C ALA A 83 8.69 -15.95 10.05
N ALA A 84 9.44 -16.96 10.52
CA ALA A 84 9.45 -17.34 11.93
C ALA A 84 9.92 -16.18 12.83
N THR A 85 10.89 -15.38 12.36
CA THR A 85 11.35 -14.18 13.09
C THR A 85 10.24 -13.14 13.22
N ALA A 86 9.53 -12.81 12.13
CA ALA A 86 8.42 -11.86 12.16
C ALA A 86 7.31 -12.33 13.11
N VAL A 87 6.91 -13.60 13.01
CA VAL A 87 5.89 -14.21 13.87
C VAL A 87 6.30 -14.17 15.36
N ALA A 88 7.52 -14.55 15.68
CA ALA A 88 8.00 -14.57 17.07
C ALA A 88 8.13 -13.16 17.68
N ARG A 89 8.43 -12.14 16.87
CA ARG A 89 8.57 -10.76 17.35
C ARG A 89 7.25 -10.05 17.56
N TRP A 90 6.24 -10.38 16.76
CA TRP A 90 4.98 -9.64 16.77
C TRP A 90 4.34 -9.45 18.14
N PRO A 91 4.24 -10.43 19.05
CA PRO A 91 3.60 -10.23 20.35
C PRO A 91 4.20 -9.08 21.16
N SER A 92 5.53 -8.95 21.17
CA SER A 92 6.21 -7.88 21.90
C SER A 92 6.05 -6.52 21.21
N VAL A 93 6.11 -6.49 19.88
CA VAL A 93 5.89 -5.29 19.06
C VAL A 93 4.45 -4.80 19.24
N ARG A 94 3.49 -5.71 19.16
CA ARG A 94 2.06 -5.42 19.40
C ARG A 94 1.82 -4.80 20.77
N ALA A 95 2.43 -5.35 21.83
CA ALA A 95 2.33 -4.79 23.18
C ALA A 95 2.93 -3.37 23.25
N GLY A 96 4.00 -3.10 22.50
CA GLY A 96 4.58 -1.76 22.33
C GLY A 96 3.57 -0.79 21.74
N PHE A 97 2.91 -1.19 20.65
CA PHE A 97 1.89 -0.35 19.99
C PHE A 97 0.67 -0.10 20.87
N VAL A 98 0.23 -1.06 21.68
CA VAL A 98 -0.84 -0.83 22.68
C VAL A 98 -0.43 0.25 23.68
N ARG A 99 0.82 0.25 24.17
CA ARG A 99 1.32 1.27 25.11
C ARG A 99 1.33 2.66 24.52
N ILE A 100 1.60 2.81 23.22
CA ILE A 100 1.53 4.12 22.53
C ILE A 100 0.14 4.43 21.94
N GLY A 101 -0.89 3.73 22.39
CA GLY A 101 -2.29 4.02 22.12
C GLY A 101 -2.86 3.49 20.82
N ALA A 102 -2.25 2.45 20.21
CA ALA A 102 -2.87 1.77 19.09
C ALA A 102 -4.11 1.00 19.54
N SER A 103 -5.20 1.13 18.80
CA SER A 103 -6.45 0.43 19.07
C SER A 103 -6.38 -1.04 18.66
N ALA A 104 -7.23 -1.86 19.27
CA ALA A 104 -7.37 -3.27 18.88
C ALA A 104 -7.74 -3.42 17.39
N THR A 105 -8.55 -2.50 16.84
CA THR A 105 -8.98 -2.52 15.44
C THR A 105 -7.82 -2.25 14.49
N GLU A 106 -6.92 -1.31 14.82
CA GLU A 106 -5.72 -1.03 14.02
C GLU A 106 -4.80 -2.25 13.99
N LEU A 107 -4.67 -2.97 15.11
CA LEU A 107 -3.76 -4.12 15.22
C LEU A 107 -4.36 -5.41 14.65
N ALA A 108 -5.70 -5.52 14.57
CA ALA A 108 -6.38 -6.77 14.16
C ALA A 108 -5.98 -7.25 12.75
N LYS A 109 -5.74 -6.33 11.81
CA LYS A 109 -5.30 -6.70 10.46
C LYS A 109 -3.91 -7.29 10.47
N VAL A 110 -3.01 -6.69 11.23
CA VAL A 110 -1.64 -7.20 11.41
C VAL A 110 -1.66 -8.53 12.15
N ASP A 111 -2.47 -8.67 13.20
CA ASP A 111 -2.67 -9.94 13.91
C ASP A 111 -3.06 -11.06 12.95
N ALA A 112 -4.01 -10.79 12.04
CA ALA A 112 -4.47 -11.76 11.05
C ALA A 112 -3.40 -12.11 10.01
N ALA A 113 -2.67 -11.11 9.50
CA ALA A 113 -1.61 -11.31 8.51
C ALA A 113 -0.42 -12.09 9.09
N ILE A 114 0.02 -11.76 10.30
CA ILE A 114 1.06 -12.51 11.02
C ILE A 114 0.62 -13.95 11.29
N ALA A 115 -0.64 -14.17 11.66
CA ALA A 115 -1.17 -15.51 11.84
C ALA A 115 -1.23 -16.31 10.51
N ALA A 116 -1.53 -15.66 9.38
CA ALA A 116 -1.48 -16.27 8.06
C ALA A 116 -0.04 -16.67 7.72
N LEU A 117 0.91 -15.73 7.82
CA LEU A 117 2.33 -15.99 7.60
C LEU A 117 2.84 -17.16 8.46
N GLY A 118 2.43 -17.24 9.74
CA GLY A 118 2.79 -18.34 10.64
C GLY A 118 2.24 -19.71 10.19
N ARG A 119 1.03 -19.76 9.64
CA ARG A 119 0.47 -21.01 9.06
C ARG A 119 1.25 -21.45 7.83
N ASP A 120 1.58 -20.50 6.95
CA ASP A 120 2.24 -20.79 5.69
C ASP A 120 3.71 -21.23 5.84
N VAL A 121 4.37 -20.84 6.94
CA VAL A 121 5.67 -21.42 7.34
C VAL A 121 5.59 -22.95 7.45
N THR A 122 4.49 -23.48 7.99
CA THR A 122 4.31 -24.92 8.19
C THR A 122 3.86 -25.65 6.94
N THR A 123 3.10 -25.00 6.09
CA THR A 123 2.52 -25.59 4.87
C THR A 123 3.38 -25.37 3.62
N ARG A 124 4.43 -24.56 3.73
CA ARG A 124 5.28 -24.14 2.61
C ARG A 124 4.52 -23.51 1.46
N HIS A 125 3.43 -22.83 1.79
CA HIS A 125 2.66 -22.06 0.83
C HIS A 125 3.39 -20.75 0.45
N ASP A 126 2.77 -19.90 -0.34
CA ASP A 126 3.42 -18.69 -0.88
C ASP A 126 3.70 -17.63 0.22
N LEU A 127 4.81 -17.81 0.94
CA LEU A 127 5.26 -16.90 1.99
C LEU A 127 5.46 -15.45 1.51
N ARG A 128 5.70 -15.24 0.21
CA ARG A 128 5.93 -13.89 -0.33
C ARG A 128 4.68 -13.03 -0.28
N ARG A 129 3.53 -13.63 -0.60
CA ARG A 129 2.26 -12.91 -0.56
C ARG A 129 1.88 -12.54 0.87
N ASP A 130 1.97 -13.48 1.79
CA ASP A 130 1.65 -13.24 3.20
C ASP A 130 2.62 -12.26 3.84
N ALA A 131 3.92 -12.33 3.53
CA ALA A 131 4.90 -11.36 3.98
C ALA A 131 4.57 -9.95 3.47
N ASN A 132 4.20 -9.84 2.19
CA ASN A 132 3.81 -8.56 1.60
C ASN A 132 2.53 -8.01 2.22
N GLU A 133 1.54 -8.84 2.55
CA GLU A 133 0.33 -8.42 3.28
C GLU A 133 0.69 -7.87 4.68
N VAL A 134 1.64 -8.51 5.38
CA VAL A 134 2.16 -7.96 6.65
C VAL A 134 2.74 -6.58 6.43
N THR A 135 3.60 -6.38 5.42
CA THR A 135 4.19 -5.07 5.09
C THR A 135 3.10 -4.01 4.86
N GLY A 136 2.07 -4.32 4.08
CA GLY A 136 0.96 -3.39 3.83
C GLY A 136 0.21 -2.98 5.10
N PHE A 137 -0.02 -3.93 6.02
CA PHE A 137 -0.77 -3.64 7.25
C PHE A 137 0.08 -2.97 8.34
N ILE A 138 1.41 -3.12 8.32
CA ILE A 138 2.29 -2.40 9.26
C ILE A 138 2.61 -0.98 8.83
N ALA A 139 2.49 -0.64 7.54
CA ALA A 139 2.82 0.69 7.01
C ALA A 139 2.18 1.86 7.81
N PRO A 140 0.89 1.84 8.17
CA PRO A 140 0.30 2.91 8.97
C PRO A 140 0.87 3.01 10.40
N LEU A 141 1.43 1.93 10.93
CA LEU A 141 1.98 1.88 12.29
C LEU A 141 3.28 2.66 12.41
N PHE A 142 4.05 2.84 11.33
CA PHE A 142 5.25 3.67 11.32
C PHE A 142 4.94 5.11 11.73
N ALA A 143 3.89 5.71 11.16
CA ALA A 143 3.46 7.06 11.53
C ALA A 143 3.07 7.15 13.01
N ARG A 144 2.42 6.12 13.57
CA ARG A 144 2.07 6.07 14.99
C ARG A 144 3.30 5.96 15.88
N ALA A 145 4.32 5.23 15.47
CA ALA A 145 5.60 5.12 16.15
C ALA A 145 6.45 6.39 16.03
N GLY A 146 6.01 7.39 15.26
CA GLY A 146 6.72 8.66 15.10
C GLY A 146 7.84 8.60 14.07
N ASP A 147 7.77 7.68 13.13
CA ASP A 147 8.70 7.65 12.00
C ASP A 147 8.64 8.97 11.22
N ARG A 148 9.79 9.40 10.73
CA ARG A 148 9.93 10.60 9.89
C ARG A 148 9.52 10.32 8.44
N VAL A 149 9.64 9.07 8.01
CA VAL A 149 9.18 8.62 6.70
C VAL A 149 7.65 8.57 6.71
N PRO A 150 6.98 9.23 5.78
CA PRO A 150 5.51 9.14 5.68
C PRO A 150 5.05 7.70 5.45
N ALA A 151 3.95 7.30 6.08
CA ALA A 151 3.35 5.97 5.88
C ALA A 151 3.06 5.65 4.40
N ASP A 152 2.71 6.67 3.61
CA ASP A 152 2.51 6.50 2.16
C ASP A 152 3.78 6.00 1.45
N VAL A 153 4.98 6.30 1.95
CA VAL A 153 6.24 5.80 1.35
C VAL A 153 6.38 4.30 1.59
N HIS A 154 6.11 3.82 2.81
CA HIS A 154 6.08 2.38 3.11
C HIS A 154 5.00 1.65 2.30
N GLU A 155 3.83 2.29 2.08
CA GLU A 155 2.78 1.72 1.24
C GLU A 155 3.18 1.60 -0.24
N LEU A 156 4.03 2.51 -0.76
CA LEU A 156 4.55 2.42 -2.14
C LEU A 156 5.36 1.15 -2.37
N ASP A 157 6.15 0.74 -1.40
CA ASP A 157 6.94 -0.49 -1.47
C ASP A 157 6.03 -1.74 -1.47
N TYR A 158 5.08 -1.80 -0.54
CA TYR A 158 4.04 -2.83 -0.53
C TYR A 158 3.34 -2.97 -1.89
N LEU A 159 2.89 -1.85 -2.48
CA LEU A 159 2.15 -1.85 -3.74
C LEU A 159 3.04 -2.27 -4.94
N GLY A 160 4.29 -1.85 -4.96
CA GLY A 160 5.25 -2.29 -5.97
C GLY A 160 5.48 -3.80 -5.96
N ARG A 161 5.59 -4.39 -4.76
CA ARG A 161 5.70 -5.85 -4.59
C ARG A 161 4.40 -6.57 -4.95
N SER A 162 3.23 -6.02 -4.55
CA SER A 162 1.92 -6.57 -4.91
C SER A 162 1.76 -6.72 -6.41
N VAL A 163 2.07 -5.68 -7.18
CA VAL A 163 2.04 -5.75 -8.65
C VAL A 163 2.90 -6.91 -9.18
N THR A 164 4.10 -7.11 -8.61
CA THR A 164 4.99 -8.21 -9.03
C THR A 164 4.37 -9.58 -8.75
N LEU A 165 3.77 -9.76 -7.58
CA LEU A 165 3.11 -10.99 -7.18
C LEU A 165 1.87 -11.31 -8.04
N ASP A 166 1.11 -10.29 -8.39
CA ASP A 166 -0.09 -10.44 -9.20
C ASP A 166 0.22 -10.83 -10.64
N VAL A 167 1.21 -10.16 -11.25
CA VAL A 167 1.61 -10.53 -12.63
C VAL A 167 2.26 -11.90 -12.69
N ALA A 168 2.87 -12.39 -11.60
CA ALA A 168 3.46 -13.72 -11.55
C ALA A 168 2.40 -14.83 -11.67
N VAL A 169 1.18 -14.57 -11.23
CA VAL A 169 0.03 -15.49 -11.35
C VAL A 169 -0.94 -15.11 -12.49
N GLY A 170 -0.60 -14.06 -13.26
CA GLY A 170 -1.42 -13.61 -14.39
C GLY A 170 -2.64 -12.78 -14.01
N ASP A 171 -2.75 -12.32 -12.76
CA ASP A 171 -3.85 -11.47 -12.29
C ASP A 171 -3.63 -10.00 -12.69
N TRP A 172 -3.81 -9.72 -13.97
CA TRP A 172 -3.65 -8.38 -14.52
C TRP A 172 -4.69 -7.37 -14.04
N ALA A 173 -5.85 -7.84 -13.56
CA ALA A 173 -6.88 -6.96 -13.02
C ALA A 173 -6.42 -6.39 -11.66
N ARG A 174 -5.91 -7.25 -10.79
CA ARG A 174 -5.37 -6.86 -9.51
C ARG A 174 -4.09 -6.04 -9.65
N ALA A 175 -3.16 -6.45 -10.53
CA ALA A 175 -1.95 -5.67 -10.83
C ALA A 175 -2.26 -4.25 -11.29
N ARG A 176 -3.32 -4.05 -12.09
CA ARG A 176 -3.77 -2.70 -12.50
C ARG A 176 -4.30 -1.92 -11.30
N HIS A 177 -5.15 -2.51 -10.48
CA HIS A 177 -5.69 -1.86 -9.29
C HIS A 177 -4.58 -1.42 -8.32
N ASP A 178 -3.59 -2.29 -8.10
CA ASP A 178 -2.45 -1.98 -7.22
C ASP A 178 -1.55 -0.90 -7.85
N GLY A 179 -1.38 -0.91 -9.18
CA GLY A 179 -0.67 0.15 -9.90
C GLY A 179 -1.37 1.51 -9.83
N GLU A 180 -2.70 1.55 -9.88
CA GLU A 180 -3.51 2.76 -9.67
C GLU A 180 -3.38 3.25 -8.23
N SER A 181 -3.46 2.35 -7.25
CA SER A 181 -3.25 2.66 -5.83
C SER A 181 -1.84 3.22 -5.57
N LEU A 182 -0.81 2.64 -6.18
CA LEU A 182 0.57 3.13 -6.10
C LEU A 182 0.69 4.56 -6.63
N ARG A 183 0.05 4.87 -7.75
CA ARG A 183 0.01 6.24 -8.27
C ARG A 183 -0.65 7.20 -7.28
N ASP A 184 -1.78 6.81 -6.69
CA ASP A 184 -2.53 7.66 -5.76
C ASP A 184 -1.72 7.94 -4.50
N ARG A 185 -1.04 6.93 -3.93
CA ARG A 185 -0.12 7.10 -2.80
C ARG A 185 1.06 8.00 -3.15
N TRP A 186 1.64 7.81 -4.33
CA TRP A 186 2.69 8.70 -4.80
C TRP A 186 2.22 10.15 -4.91
N ASN A 187 1.07 10.39 -5.50
CA ASN A 187 0.51 11.74 -5.62
C ASN A 187 0.29 12.40 -4.25
N ALA A 188 -0.10 11.63 -3.24
CA ALA A 188 -0.30 12.13 -1.88
C ALA A 188 1.01 12.61 -1.24
N VAL A 189 2.12 11.88 -1.42
CA VAL A 189 3.40 12.18 -0.74
C VAL A 189 4.36 13.02 -1.59
N ARG A 190 4.20 13.04 -2.92
CA ARG A 190 5.11 13.69 -3.89
C ARG A 190 5.43 15.14 -3.54
N GLY A 191 4.45 15.91 -3.10
CA GLY A 191 4.63 17.31 -2.69
C GLY A 191 5.59 17.44 -1.52
N ALA A 192 5.42 16.62 -0.50
CA ALA A 192 6.28 16.60 0.68
C ALA A 192 7.72 16.18 0.34
N VAL A 193 7.90 15.20 -0.55
CA VAL A 193 9.22 14.79 -1.06
C VAL A 193 9.92 15.97 -1.73
N ARG A 194 9.24 16.67 -2.66
CA ARG A 194 9.85 17.76 -3.46
C ARG A 194 10.35 18.93 -2.63
N THR A 195 9.79 19.16 -1.45
CA THR A 195 10.20 20.24 -0.53
C THR A 195 11.43 19.87 0.30
N ARG A 196 11.84 18.62 0.32
CA ARG A 196 13.01 18.15 1.07
C ARG A 196 14.31 18.40 0.30
N ARG A 197 15.43 18.45 1.05
CA ARG A 197 16.77 18.46 0.46
C ARG A 197 16.94 17.22 -0.43
N ASN A 198 17.44 17.40 -1.64
CA ASN A 198 17.57 16.35 -2.67
C ASN A 198 16.24 15.70 -3.14
N GLY A 199 15.11 16.12 -2.61
CA GLY A 199 13.81 15.52 -2.90
C GLY A 199 13.33 15.71 -4.34
N MET A 200 13.73 16.80 -5.02
CA MET A 200 13.35 17.04 -6.41
C MET A 200 13.83 15.92 -7.34
N ASN A 201 15.10 15.52 -7.21
CA ASN A 201 15.69 14.46 -8.04
C ASN A 201 15.06 13.09 -7.72
N ALA A 202 14.82 12.79 -6.43
CA ALA A 202 14.13 11.58 -6.01
C ALA A 202 12.71 11.54 -6.59
N ALA A 203 11.95 12.64 -6.50
CA ALA A 203 10.62 12.74 -7.05
C ALA A 203 10.59 12.52 -8.57
N MET A 204 11.49 13.14 -9.33
CA MET A 204 11.58 12.96 -10.78
C MET A 204 11.93 11.51 -11.16
N SER A 205 12.75 10.84 -10.38
CA SER A 205 13.10 9.44 -10.60
C SER A 205 11.92 8.54 -10.29
N PHE A 206 11.21 8.79 -9.21
CA PHE A 206 10.03 8.04 -8.84
C PHE A 206 8.88 8.25 -9.84
N ASP A 207 8.65 9.48 -10.34
CA ASP A 207 7.71 9.77 -11.44
C ASP A 207 7.94 8.85 -12.65
N ARG A 208 9.23 8.67 -13.02
CA ARG A 208 9.58 7.77 -14.14
C ARG A 208 9.31 6.30 -13.83
N ALA A 209 9.58 5.86 -12.60
CA ALA A 209 9.31 4.50 -12.16
C ALA A 209 7.81 4.18 -12.19
N VAL A 210 6.97 5.08 -11.64
CA VAL A 210 5.49 4.96 -11.70
C VAL A 210 5.02 4.89 -13.15
N SER A 211 5.47 5.80 -14.02
CA SER A 211 5.09 5.77 -15.43
C SER A 211 5.54 4.49 -16.16
N SER A 212 6.65 3.90 -15.72
CA SER A 212 7.17 2.67 -16.33
C SER A 212 6.35 1.44 -15.94
N ILE A 213 5.99 1.32 -14.64
CA ILE A 213 5.20 0.19 -14.18
C ILE A 213 3.79 0.21 -14.80
N GLU A 214 3.19 1.39 -14.94
CA GLU A 214 1.88 1.53 -15.58
C GLU A 214 1.87 1.11 -17.04
N ARG A 215 2.88 1.54 -17.81
CA ARG A 215 3.01 1.11 -19.21
C ARG A 215 3.23 -0.39 -19.32
N ALA A 216 4.02 -0.98 -18.43
CA ALA A 216 4.30 -2.40 -18.43
C ALA A 216 3.04 -3.23 -18.11
N ILE A 217 2.24 -2.80 -17.12
CA ILE A 217 0.95 -3.41 -16.78
C ILE A 217 -0.02 -3.30 -17.96
N ALA A 218 -0.13 -2.11 -18.58
CA ALA A 218 -1.02 -1.91 -19.74
C ALA A 218 -0.64 -2.80 -20.92
N ALA A 219 0.66 -3.02 -21.14
CA ALA A 219 1.17 -3.92 -22.16
C ALA A 219 1.09 -5.41 -21.78
N ARG A 220 0.67 -5.74 -20.55
CA ARG A 220 0.67 -7.11 -20.01
C ARG A 220 2.00 -7.83 -20.18
N ASN A 221 3.10 -7.11 -19.99
CA ASN A 221 4.45 -7.64 -20.13
C ASN A 221 5.02 -7.96 -18.75
N VAL A 222 5.12 -9.24 -18.40
CA VAL A 222 5.58 -9.72 -17.08
C VAL A 222 6.99 -9.23 -16.77
N ASP A 223 7.94 -9.37 -17.72
CA ASP A 223 9.34 -9.03 -17.48
C ASP A 223 9.53 -7.51 -17.34
N ALA A 224 8.87 -6.72 -18.19
CA ALA A 224 8.89 -5.28 -18.08
C ALA A 224 8.24 -4.81 -16.76
N THR A 225 7.16 -5.47 -16.31
CA THR A 225 6.49 -5.13 -15.04
C THR A 225 7.41 -5.44 -13.85
N ARG A 226 8.08 -6.59 -13.84
CA ARG A 226 9.06 -6.94 -12.80
C ARG A 226 10.23 -5.95 -12.75
N ALA A 227 10.78 -5.60 -13.91
CA ALA A 227 11.86 -4.63 -14.00
C ALA A 227 11.42 -3.23 -13.50
N ALA A 228 10.21 -2.80 -13.86
CA ALA A 228 9.66 -1.54 -13.40
C ALA A 228 9.36 -1.54 -11.90
N ALA A 229 8.84 -2.64 -11.36
CA ALA A 229 8.61 -2.81 -9.92
C ALA A 229 9.91 -2.78 -9.09
N SER A 230 11.00 -3.37 -9.61
CA SER A 230 12.32 -3.19 -9.01
C SER A 230 12.76 -1.71 -8.99
N GLY A 231 12.37 -0.94 -10.01
CA GLY A 231 12.57 0.51 -10.05
C GLY A 231 11.76 1.26 -8.99
N ILE A 232 10.57 0.75 -8.61
CA ILE A 232 9.76 1.28 -7.50
C ILE A 232 10.51 1.04 -6.18
N GLY A 233 10.95 -0.19 -5.87
CA GLY A 233 11.71 -0.48 -4.65
C GLY A 233 12.95 0.40 -4.49
N ASN A 234 13.82 0.47 -5.52
CA ASN A 234 14.98 1.36 -5.49
C ASN A 234 14.60 2.85 -5.30
N GLY A 235 13.43 3.23 -5.82
CA GLY A 235 12.87 4.56 -5.65
C GLY A 235 12.43 4.82 -4.22
N VAL A 236 11.79 3.84 -3.57
CA VAL A 236 11.38 3.92 -2.15
C VAL A 236 12.60 4.12 -1.26
N ASP A 237 13.66 3.34 -1.44
CA ASP A 237 14.93 3.52 -0.71
C ASP A 237 15.48 4.95 -0.84
N ALA A 238 15.34 5.55 -2.02
CA ALA A 238 15.76 6.93 -2.24
C ALA A 238 14.83 7.94 -1.55
N LEU A 239 13.52 7.66 -1.51
CA LEU A 239 12.54 8.51 -0.80
C LEU A 239 12.76 8.46 0.71
N GLU A 240 13.01 7.31 1.30
CA GLU A 240 13.32 7.16 2.73
C GLU A 240 14.52 8.02 3.14
N LYS A 241 15.59 7.98 2.35
CA LYS A 241 16.78 8.81 2.57
C LYS A 241 16.51 10.32 2.50
N VAL A 242 15.47 10.74 1.79
CA VAL A 242 15.04 12.14 1.73
C VAL A 242 14.39 12.58 3.04
N PHE A 243 13.80 11.66 3.81
CA PHE A 243 13.15 11.95 5.08
C PHE A 243 14.04 11.66 6.31
N ALA A 244 15.08 10.82 6.15
CA ALA A 244 16.05 10.52 7.22
C ALA A 244 16.92 11.75 7.52
#